data_18a997f157d61c8e6518a21f281af106
#
_entry.id   18a997f157d61c8e6518a21f281af106
#
_cell.length_a   1.000
_cell.length_b   1.000
_cell.length_c   1.000
_cell.angle_alpha   90.00
_cell.angle_beta   90.00
_cell.angle_gamma   90.00
#
_symmetry.space_group_name_H-M   'P 1'
#
loop_
_entity.id
_entity.type
_entity.pdbx_description
1 polymer ?
#
loop_
_entity_poly.entity_id
_entity_poly.type
_entity_poly.pdbx_seq_one_letter_code
_entity_poly.pdbx_strand_id
1 'polypeptide(L)' 'MNQIEIRNKINENNKIIMSLFTPNQFILNNTVSKLLQENEKLQKLCHHEYEDGFCIYCDKEEPNNG' A
#
# COMPACT_ATOMS: atom_id res chain seq x y z
N MET A 1 -6.23 11.75 8.85
CA MET A 1 -6.29 10.30 9.14
C MET A 1 -5.21 9.95 10.14
N ASN A 2 -5.51 9.09 11.09
CA ASN A 2 -4.49 8.59 12.01
C ASN A 2 -3.75 7.40 11.37
N GLN A 3 -2.67 6.97 12.01
CA GLN A 3 -1.82 5.90 11.49
C GLN A 3 -2.57 4.57 11.32
N ILE A 4 -3.47 4.26 12.24
CA ILE A 4 -4.21 3.01 12.19
C ILE A 4 -5.22 3.02 11.05
N GLU A 5 -5.86 4.15 10.79
CA GLU A 5 -6.76 4.29 9.65
C GLU A 5 -6.02 4.14 8.33
N ILE A 6 -4.84 4.73 8.22
CA ILE A 6 -3.98 4.60 7.03
C ILE A 6 -3.62 3.13 6.81
N ARG A 7 -3.18 2.45 7.85
CA ARG A 7 -2.84 1.03 7.78
C ARG A 7 -4.03 0.18 7.32
N ASN A 8 -5.19 0.39 7.94
CA ASN A 8 -6.39 -0.38 7.61
C ASN A 8 -6.82 -0.15 6.17
N LYS A 9 -6.75 1.09 5.70
CA LYS A 9 -7.14 1.42 4.33
C LYS A 9 -6.20 0.79 3.32
N ILE A 10 -4.90 0.86 3.55
CA ILE A 10 -3.91 0.25 2.67
C ILE A 10 -4.09 -1.28 2.64
N ASN A 11 -4.29 -1.90 3.80
CA ASN A 11 -4.53 -3.33 3.86
C ASN A 11 -5.78 -3.74 3.09
N GLU A 12 -6.85 -2.98 3.22
CA GLU A 12 -8.08 -3.21 2.48
C GLU A 12 -7.86 -3.10 0.98
N ASN A 13 -7.18 -2.03 0.55
CA ASN A 13 -6.86 -1.83 -0.86
C ASN A 13 -6.01 -2.98 -1.40
N ASN A 14 -5.02 -3.43 -0.63
CA ASN A 14 -4.15 -4.53 -1.03
C ASN A 14 -4.91 -5.84 -1.17
N LYS A 15 -5.87 -6.10 -0.29
CA LYS A 15 -6.73 -7.29 -0.41
C LYS A 15 -7.53 -7.28 -1.70
N ILE A 16 -8.08 -6.12 -2.07
CA ILE A 16 -8.83 -5.97 -3.31
C ILE A 16 -7.91 -6.19 -4.50
N ILE A 17 -6.73 -5.57 -4.49
CA ILE A 17 -5.75 -5.74 -5.56
C ILE A 17 -5.39 -7.21 -5.73
N MET A 18 -5.08 -7.90 -4.65
CA MET A 18 -4.72 -9.32 -4.70
C MET A 18 -5.85 -10.19 -5.21
N SER A 19 -7.10 -9.86 -4.90
CA SER A 19 -8.25 -10.62 -5.37
C SER A 19 -8.47 -10.47 -6.88
N LEU A 20 -7.94 -9.39 -7.48
CA LEU A 20 -8.04 -9.15 -8.91
C LEU A 20 -6.88 -9.79 -9.69
N PHE A 21 -5.83 -10.24 -9.00
CA PHE A 21 -4.75 -10.98 -9.62
C PHE A 21 -5.11 -12.47 -9.66
N THR A 22 -5.30 -12.99 -10.86
CA THR A 22 -5.44 -14.43 -11.04
C THR A 22 -4.12 -14.98 -11.62
N PRO A 23 -3.79 -16.26 -11.35
CA PRO A 23 -2.54 -16.82 -11.85
C PRO A 23 -2.37 -16.78 -13.38
N ASN A 24 -3.48 -16.70 -14.10
CA ASN A 24 -3.48 -16.78 -15.56
C ASN A 24 -3.78 -15.45 -16.26
N GLN A 25 -4.12 -14.41 -15.51
CA GLN A 25 -4.45 -13.12 -16.12
C GLN A 25 -3.94 -11.99 -15.26
N PHE A 26 -3.01 -11.26 -15.82
CA PHE A 26 -2.59 -9.99 -15.25
C PHE A 26 -3.44 -8.91 -15.89
N ILE A 27 -4.51 -8.52 -15.20
CA ILE A 27 -5.38 -7.45 -15.69
C ILE A 27 -5.05 -6.16 -14.94
N LEU A 28 -4.31 -5.28 -15.61
CA LEU A 28 -4.20 -3.90 -15.17
C LEU A 28 -5.49 -3.20 -15.58
N ASN A 29 -6.45 -3.17 -14.68
CA ASN A 29 -7.67 -2.42 -14.93
C ASN A 29 -7.63 -1.08 -14.18
N ASN A 30 -8.60 -0.20 -14.48
CA ASN A 30 -8.68 1.12 -13.87
C ASN A 30 -8.84 1.04 -12.34
N THR A 31 -9.48 -0.01 -11.84
CA THR A 31 -9.68 -0.20 -10.41
C THR A 31 -8.36 -0.40 -9.69
N VAL A 32 -7.50 -1.27 -10.21
CA VAL A 32 -6.17 -1.51 -9.64
C VAL A 32 -5.34 -0.23 -9.66
N SER A 33 -5.36 0.48 -10.77
CA SER A 33 -4.64 1.74 -10.90
C SER A 33 -5.08 2.77 -9.87
N LYS A 34 -6.37 2.92 -9.65
CA LYS A 34 -6.91 3.84 -8.66
C LYS A 34 -6.52 3.46 -7.24
N LEU A 35 -6.55 2.16 -6.92
CA LEU A 35 -6.16 1.68 -5.60
C LEU A 35 -4.68 1.90 -5.33
N LEU A 36 -3.83 1.69 -6.33
CA LEU A 36 -2.40 1.96 -6.20
C LEU A 36 -2.13 3.45 -5.98
N GLN A 37 -2.84 4.32 -6.69
CA GLN A 37 -2.73 5.76 -6.49
C GLN A 37 -3.20 6.18 -5.10
N GLU A 38 -4.27 5.59 -4.61
CA GLU A 38 -4.76 5.86 -3.26
C GLU A 38 -3.74 5.41 -2.21
N ASN A 39 -3.16 4.23 -2.37
CA ASN A 39 -2.11 3.75 -1.48
C ASN A 39 -0.93 4.72 -1.45
N GLU A 40 -0.53 5.24 -2.60
CA GLU A 40 0.56 6.20 -2.69
C GLU A 40 0.25 7.48 -1.92
N LYS A 41 -0.96 7.99 -2.03
CA LYS A 41 -1.40 9.16 -1.26
C LYS A 41 -1.39 8.89 0.24
N LEU A 42 -1.86 7.72 0.64
CA LEU A 42 -1.87 7.31 2.04
C LEU A 42 -0.45 7.19 2.59
N GLN A 43 0.48 6.69 1.79
CA GLN A 43 1.88 6.61 2.18
C GLN A 43 2.48 8.00 2.43
N LYS A 44 2.08 9.01 1.66
CA LYS A 44 2.54 10.38 1.87
C LYS A 44 2.02 10.98 3.17
N LEU A 45 0.83 10.57 3.60
CA LEU A 45 0.23 11.02 4.85
C LEU A 45 0.76 10.26 6.07
N CYS A 46 1.41 9.15 5.86
CA CYS A 46 1.87 8.27 6.92
C CYS A 46 3.10 8.84 7.61
N HIS A 47 3.10 8.82 8.94
CA HIS A 47 4.30 9.03 9.73
C HIS A 47 5.03 7.70 9.81
N HIS A 48 6.06 7.55 8.97
CA HIS A 48 6.72 6.26 8.82
C HIS A 48 7.46 5.83 10.07
N GLU A 49 7.20 4.62 10.53
CA GLU A 49 7.98 3.94 11.53
C GLU A 49 8.50 2.64 10.91
N TYR A 50 9.79 2.60 10.67
CA TYR A 50 10.41 1.46 9.98
C TYR A 50 10.82 0.39 10.97
N GLU A 51 10.48 -0.85 10.63
CA GLU A 51 10.91 -2.03 11.36
C GLU A 51 11.25 -3.10 10.32
N ASP A 52 12.43 -3.66 10.44
CA ASP A 52 12.93 -4.66 9.47
C ASP A 52 12.94 -4.17 8.03
N GLY A 53 13.16 -2.88 7.84
CA GLY A 53 13.29 -2.29 6.50
C GLY A 53 11.99 -1.82 5.88
N PHE A 54 10.87 -1.93 6.60
CA PHE A 54 9.56 -1.50 6.09
C PHE A 54 8.78 -0.75 7.16
N CYS A 55 7.98 0.22 6.70
CA CYS A 55 7.07 0.93 7.60
C CYS A 55 5.98 -0.02 8.10
N ILE A 56 5.77 -0.03 9.42
CA ILE A 56 4.78 -0.92 10.03
C ILE A 56 3.34 -0.53 9.72
N TYR A 57 3.11 0.68 9.20
CA TYR A 57 1.77 1.16 8.87
C TYR A 57 1.44 1.08 7.39
N CYS A 58 2.34 1.51 6.51
CA CYS A 58 2.07 1.62 5.08
C CYS A 58 2.93 0.69 4.22
N ASP A 59 3.78 -0.11 4.83
CA ASP A 59 4.67 -1.06 4.15
C ASP A 59 5.64 -0.42 3.17
N LYS A 60 5.87 0.90 3.31
CA LYS A 60 6.86 1.56 2.48
C LYS A 60 8.26 1.10 2.85
N GLU A 61 9.07 0.80 1.85
CA GLU A 61 10.45 0.42 2.07
C GLU A 61 11.23 1.58 2.69
N GLU A 62 12.05 1.28 3.69
CA GLU A 62 12.90 2.26 4.31
C GLU A 62 13.90 2.82 3.28
N PRO A 63 14.00 4.16 3.15
CA PRO A 63 14.97 4.75 2.24
C PRO A 63 16.38 4.33 2.62
N ASN A 64 17.11 3.84 1.65
CA ASN A 64 18.49 3.44 1.88
C ASN A 64 19.39 4.68 1.72
N ASN A 65 19.85 5.21 2.85
CA ASN A 65 20.73 6.36 2.88
C ASN A 65 22.20 5.93 3.01
N GLY A 66 22.46 4.71 2.58
CA GLY A 66 23.82 4.17 2.65
C GLY A 66 24.79 4.81 1.68
#